data_1063970e91a863ee36b22e16ebe63c4e
#
_entry.id   1063970e91a863ee36b22e16ebe63c4e
#
_cell.length_a   1.000
_cell.length_b   1.000
_cell.length_c   1.000
_cell.angle_alpha   90.00
_cell.angle_beta   90.00
_cell.angle_gamma   90.00
#
_symmetry.space_group_name_H-M   'P 1'
#
loop_
_entity.id
_entity.type
_entity.pdbx_description
1 polymer ?
#
loop_
_entity_poly.entity_id
_entity_poly.type
_entity_poly.pdbx_seq_one_letter_code
_entity_poly.pdbx_strand_id
1 'polypeptide(L)'
;LSFPETGAIPIKTVQALLQLNDLIAAIHEWAKEAEGQLWAPTKLTVANTIAVAQAITPRAGCPDVTPAENGAIILDWSAPESWATVEVHNDIINVISASTVRKTERFTATMDDLQNIGDAVVNVV
;
A
#
# COMPACT_ATOMS: atom_id res chain seq x y z
N LEU A 1 3.65 26.40 -22.76
CA LEU A 1 4.02 26.60 -21.36
C LEU A 1 4.99 25.55 -20.92
N SER A 2 6.23 25.90 -20.69
CA SER A 2 7.18 24.97 -20.14
C SER A 2 7.12 25.04 -18.63
N PHE A 3 6.78 23.95 -18.01
CA PHE A 3 6.92 23.84 -16.57
C PHE A 3 8.39 23.59 -16.23
N PRO A 4 8.86 24.14 -15.14
CA PRO A 4 10.15 23.72 -14.62
C PRO A 4 10.09 22.20 -14.44
N GLU A 5 11.09 21.51 -14.88
CA GLU A 5 11.14 20.05 -14.77
C GLU A 5 10.89 19.57 -13.34
N THR A 6 11.34 20.36 -12.37
CA THR A 6 11.13 20.09 -10.95
C THR A 6 9.70 20.29 -10.46
N GLY A 7 8.84 20.95 -11.24
CA GLY A 7 7.45 21.19 -10.88
C GLY A 7 6.44 20.30 -11.60
N ALA A 8 6.88 19.55 -12.60
CA ALA A 8 5.99 18.71 -13.38
C ALA A 8 5.71 17.37 -12.67
N ILE A 9 4.43 17.09 -12.45
CA ILE A 9 3.99 15.79 -11.92
C ILE A 9 3.54 14.95 -13.13
N PRO A 10 4.13 13.78 -13.36
CA PRO A 10 3.68 12.89 -14.45
C PRO A 10 2.20 12.57 -14.34
N ILE A 11 1.51 12.46 -15.46
CA ILE A 11 0.07 12.13 -15.49
C ILE A 11 -0.21 10.82 -14.74
N LYS A 12 0.65 9.80 -14.88
CA LYS A 12 0.49 8.54 -14.16
C LYS A 12 0.50 8.73 -12.65
N THR A 13 1.34 9.63 -12.14
CA THR A 13 1.37 9.95 -10.71
C THR A 13 0.10 10.67 -10.29
N VAL A 14 -0.39 11.60 -11.09
CA VAL A 14 -1.66 12.30 -10.82
C VAL A 14 -2.81 11.30 -10.76
N GLN A 15 -2.89 10.40 -11.72
CA GLN A 15 -3.93 9.36 -11.74
C GLN A 15 -3.83 8.45 -10.52
N ALA A 16 -2.62 8.04 -10.14
CA ALA A 16 -2.41 7.22 -8.96
C ALA A 16 -2.86 7.93 -7.67
N LEU A 17 -2.59 9.22 -7.56
CA LEU A 17 -3.01 10.02 -6.39
C LEU A 17 -4.54 10.19 -6.32
N LEU A 18 -5.21 10.33 -7.48
CA LEU A 18 -6.66 10.36 -7.53
C LEU A 18 -7.26 9.02 -7.13
N GLN A 19 -6.70 7.92 -7.61
CA GLN A 19 -7.09 6.57 -7.20
C GLN A 19 -6.84 6.35 -5.72
N LEU A 20 -5.75 6.89 -5.18
CA LEU A 20 -5.42 6.79 -3.76
C LEU A 20 -6.48 7.46 -2.89
N ASN A 21 -6.99 8.63 -3.29
CA ASN A 21 -8.06 9.30 -2.56
C ASN A 21 -9.31 8.41 -2.49
N ASP A 22 -9.68 7.77 -3.58
CA ASP A 22 -10.80 6.84 -3.63
C ASP A 22 -10.54 5.61 -2.76
N LEU A 23 -9.32 5.10 -2.78
CA LEU A 23 -8.90 3.95 -1.96
C LEU A 23 -9.01 4.28 -0.46
N ILE A 24 -8.53 5.43 -0.05
CA ILE A 24 -8.61 5.87 1.35
C ILE A 24 -10.06 5.98 1.81
N ALA A 25 -10.91 6.58 0.98
CA ALA A 25 -12.35 6.69 1.28
C ALA A 25 -12.99 5.30 1.41
N ALA A 26 -12.64 4.38 0.52
CA ALA A 26 -13.14 3.00 0.55
C ALA A 26 -12.68 2.25 1.81
N ILE A 27 -11.44 2.43 2.24
CA ILE A 27 -10.92 1.83 3.46
C ILE A 27 -11.71 2.32 4.68
N HIS A 28 -11.94 3.62 4.79
CA HIS A 28 -12.71 4.19 5.89
C HIS A 28 -14.15 3.69 5.91
N GLU A 29 -14.80 3.65 4.76
CA GLU A 29 -16.17 3.18 4.65
C GLU A 29 -16.28 1.70 5.04
N TRP A 30 -15.38 0.87 4.51
CA TRP A 30 -15.35 -0.55 4.86
C TRP A 30 -15.07 -0.77 6.36
N ALA A 31 -14.13 -0.04 6.95
CA ALA A 31 -13.82 -0.15 8.37
C ALA A 31 -15.02 0.23 9.23
N LYS A 32 -15.79 1.22 8.82
CA LYS A 32 -17.01 1.63 9.50
C LYS A 32 -18.09 0.54 9.42
N GLU A 33 -18.28 -0.06 8.26
CA GLU A 33 -19.24 -1.16 8.07
C GLU A 33 -18.84 -2.41 8.86
N ALA A 34 -17.54 -2.65 9.02
CA ALA A 34 -17.01 -3.78 9.76
C ALA A 34 -17.06 -3.61 11.29
N GLU A 35 -17.36 -2.41 11.77
CA GLU A 35 -17.39 -2.09 13.20
C GLU A 35 -18.23 -3.08 13.98
N GLY A 36 -17.66 -3.62 15.08
CA GLY A 36 -18.33 -4.62 15.90
C GLY A 36 -18.16 -6.07 15.46
N GLN A 37 -17.57 -6.31 14.30
CA GLN A 37 -17.25 -7.67 13.85
C GLN A 37 -15.91 -8.13 14.43
N LEU A 38 -15.76 -9.44 14.61
CA LEU A 38 -14.50 -10.02 15.13
C LEU A 38 -13.32 -9.78 14.18
N TRP A 39 -13.60 -9.67 12.90
CA TRP A 39 -12.61 -9.47 11.85
C TRP A 39 -12.40 -7.98 11.50
N ALA A 40 -13.02 -7.08 12.23
CA ALA A 40 -12.87 -5.65 11.98
C ALA A 40 -11.43 -5.20 12.24
N PRO A 41 -10.86 -4.33 11.38
CA PRO A 41 -9.54 -3.78 11.63
C PRO A 41 -9.59 -2.80 12.82
N THR A 42 -8.48 -2.70 13.53
CA THR A 42 -8.34 -1.67 14.56
C THR A 42 -8.16 -0.31 13.90
N LYS A 43 -8.39 0.76 14.66
CA LYS A 43 -8.12 2.12 14.18
C LYS A 43 -6.65 2.29 13.79
N LEU A 44 -5.75 1.66 14.53
CA LEU A 44 -4.32 1.68 14.24
C LEU A 44 -4.01 0.98 12.91
N THR A 45 -4.62 -0.18 12.65
CA THR A 45 -4.47 -0.87 11.37
C THR A 45 -4.93 0.00 10.21
N VAL A 46 -6.09 0.64 10.32
CA VAL A 46 -6.60 1.53 9.29
C VAL A 46 -5.65 2.71 9.04
N ALA A 47 -5.22 3.38 10.11
CA ALA A 47 -4.33 4.53 9.99
C ALA A 47 -2.98 4.15 9.36
N ASN A 48 -2.39 3.05 9.79
CA ASN A 48 -1.11 2.59 9.27
C ASN A 48 -1.21 2.10 7.82
N THR A 49 -2.29 1.44 7.46
CA THR A 49 -2.55 1.03 6.07
C THR A 49 -2.61 2.24 5.15
N ILE A 50 -3.35 3.27 5.54
CA ILE A 50 -3.45 4.51 4.78
C ILE A 50 -2.08 5.18 4.65
N ALA A 51 -1.31 5.25 5.73
CA ALA A 51 0.03 5.84 5.72
C ALA A 51 0.98 5.08 4.79
N VAL A 52 0.93 3.75 4.78
CA VAL A 52 1.71 2.93 3.85
C VAL A 52 1.30 3.21 2.40
N ALA A 53 0.02 3.22 2.11
CA ALA A 53 -0.48 3.51 0.77
C ALA A 53 -0.08 4.91 0.30
N GLN A 54 -0.17 5.91 1.17
CA GLN A 54 0.23 7.29 0.87
C GLN A 54 1.72 7.41 0.57
N ALA A 55 2.57 6.67 1.29
CA ALA A 55 4.02 6.72 1.10
C ALA A 55 4.46 6.02 -0.19
N ILE A 56 3.80 4.93 -0.57
CA ILE A 56 4.25 4.08 -1.69
C ILE A 56 3.58 4.45 -3.02
N THR A 57 2.33 4.89 -3.01
CA THR A 57 1.57 5.20 -4.23
C THR A 57 2.28 6.18 -5.18
N PRO A 58 2.89 7.28 -4.72
CA PRO A 58 3.60 8.19 -5.64
C PRO A 58 4.78 7.53 -6.37
N ARG A 59 5.32 6.46 -5.81
CA ARG A 59 6.48 5.76 -6.34
C ARG A 59 6.13 4.51 -7.16
N ALA A 60 5.08 3.79 -6.77
CA ALA A 60 4.76 2.46 -7.33
C ALA A 60 3.35 2.37 -7.93
N GLY A 61 2.55 3.41 -7.84
CA GLY A 61 1.14 3.37 -8.24
C GLY A 61 0.22 2.98 -7.09
N CYS A 62 -1.09 3.10 -7.32
CA CYS A 62 -2.08 2.78 -6.32
C CYS A 62 -2.26 1.26 -6.20
N PRO A 63 -2.22 0.70 -4.99
CA PRO A 63 -2.43 -0.73 -4.80
C PRO A 63 -3.91 -1.11 -4.87
N ASP A 64 -4.15 -2.41 -5.03
CA ASP A 64 -5.44 -3.00 -4.70
C ASP A 64 -5.49 -3.26 -3.19
N VAL A 65 -6.66 -3.19 -2.60
CA VAL A 65 -6.85 -3.43 -1.17
C VAL A 65 -7.78 -4.62 -0.93
N THR A 66 -7.39 -5.47 0.00
CA THR A 66 -8.19 -6.64 0.40
C THR A 66 -8.19 -6.73 1.92
N PRO A 67 -9.37 -6.79 2.56
CA PRO A 67 -9.43 -7.08 3.99
C PRO A 67 -9.12 -8.54 4.26
N ALA A 68 -8.45 -8.81 5.39
CA ALA A 68 -8.17 -10.16 5.85
C ALA A 68 -9.09 -10.54 7.02
N GLU A 69 -9.31 -11.83 7.22
CA GLU A 69 -10.20 -12.34 8.26
C GLU A 69 -9.72 -12.06 9.70
N ASN A 70 -8.44 -11.80 9.86
CA ASN A 70 -7.83 -11.54 11.17
C ASN A 70 -7.79 -10.06 11.56
N GLY A 71 -8.44 -9.19 10.79
CA GLY A 71 -8.41 -7.76 11.02
C GLY A 71 -7.25 -7.04 10.34
N ALA A 72 -6.37 -7.75 9.64
CA ALA A 72 -5.34 -7.13 8.82
C ALA A 72 -5.93 -6.56 7.53
N ILE A 73 -5.19 -5.65 6.90
CA ILE A 73 -5.52 -5.10 5.58
C ILE A 73 -4.34 -5.39 4.66
N ILE A 74 -4.62 -5.90 3.47
CA ILE A 74 -3.62 -6.29 2.50
C ILE A 74 -3.61 -5.31 1.34
N LEU A 75 -2.44 -4.78 1.03
CA LEU A 75 -2.20 -3.93 -0.14
C LEU A 75 -1.39 -4.72 -1.16
N ASP A 76 -1.87 -4.78 -2.40
CA ASP A 76 -1.23 -5.52 -3.47
C ASP A 76 -0.83 -4.60 -4.61
N TRP A 77 0.44 -4.68 -4.99
CA TRP A 77 0.96 -4.07 -6.21
C TRP A 77 1.37 -5.18 -7.18
N SER A 78 0.96 -5.07 -8.41
CA SER A 78 1.30 -6.07 -9.43
C SER A 78 1.77 -5.43 -10.72
N ALA A 79 2.72 -6.09 -11.36
CA ALA A 79 3.20 -5.81 -12.69
C ALA A 79 3.21 -7.12 -13.48
N PRO A 80 3.42 -7.12 -14.81
CA PRO A 80 3.32 -8.35 -15.60
C PRO A 80 4.20 -9.50 -15.14
N GLU A 81 5.36 -9.21 -14.56
CA GLU A 81 6.33 -10.23 -14.16
C GLU A 81 6.73 -10.14 -12.68
N SER A 82 6.01 -9.37 -11.90
CA SER A 82 6.37 -9.14 -10.51
C SER A 82 5.16 -8.72 -9.69
N TRP A 83 5.27 -8.88 -8.39
CA TRP A 83 4.23 -8.44 -7.47
C TRP A 83 4.84 -8.17 -6.09
N ALA A 84 4.15 -7.34 -5.31
CA ALA A 84 4.47 -7.10 -3.93
C ALA A 84 3.20 -6.98 -3.12
N THR A 85 3.18 -7.60 -1.96
CA THR A 85 2.06 -7.58 -1.02
C THR A 85 2.53 -7.02 0.31
N VAL A 86 1.78 -6.08 0.86
CA VAL A 86 2.03 -5.49 2.16
C VAL A 86 0.80 -5.74 3.03
N GLU A 87 0.97 -6.55 4.07
CA GLU A 87 -0.08 -6.83 5.04
C GLU A 87 0.16 -5.98 6.29
N VAL A 88 -0.84 -5.21 6.68
CA VAL A 88 -0.78 -4.34 7.85
C VAL A 88 -1.71 -4.85 8.93
N HIS A 89 -1.16 -5.14 10.11
CA HIS A 89 -1.91 -5.54 11.28
C HIS A 89 -1.39 -4.78 12.49
N ASN A 90 -2.13 -3.78 12.93
CA ASN A 90 -1.68 -2.83 13.94
C ASN A 90 -0.36 -2.14 13.50
N ASP A 91 0.72 -2.31 14.25
CA ASP A 91 2.04 -1.75 13.93
C ASP A 91 2.96 -2.77 13.25
N ILE A 92 2.50 -3.98 13.01
CA ILE A 92 3.27 -5.03 12.34
C ILE A 92 2.94 -5.05 10.86
N ILE A 93 3.98 -5.00 10.04
CA ILE A 93 3.85 -4.96 8.59
C ILE A 93 4.63 -6.13 8.01
N ASN A 94 3.94 -7.01 7.30
CA ASN A 94 4.56 -8.12 6.59
C ASN A 94 4.65 -7.78 5.11
N VAL A 95 5.84 -7.87 4.55
CA VAL A 95 6.12 -7.55 3.15
C VAL A 95 6.57 -8.82 2.44
N ILE A 96 5.93 -9.09 1.31
CA ILE A 96 6.27 -10.23 0.44
C ILE A 96 6.40 -9.67 -0.98
N SER A 97 7.52 -9.93 -1.61
CA SER A 97 7.74 -9.49 -2.99
C SER A 97 8.39 -10.60 -3.81
N ALA A 98 8.07 -10.64 -5.09
CA ALA A 98 8.59 -11.63 -6.02
C ALA A 98 8.64 -11.08 -7.43
N SER A 99 9.59 -11.57 -8.23
CA SER A 99 9.64 -11.32 -9.66
C SER A 99 10.16 -12.58 -10.37
N THR A 100 10.05 -12.61 -11.70
CA THR A 100 10.58 -13.73 -12.50
C THR A 100 12.09 -13.84 -12.43
N VAL A 101 12.79 -12.75 -12.10
CA VAL A 101 14.26 -12.69 -12.03
C VAL A 101 14.79 -12.71 -10.60
N ARG A 102 13.96 -12.54 -9.60
CA ARG A 102 14.34 -12.53 -8.19
C ARG A 102 13.55 -13.54 -7.40
N LYS A 103 14.20 -14.13 -6.42
CA LYS A 103 13.51 -15.01 -5.47
C LYS A 103 12.48 -14.22 -4.67
N THR A 104 11.46 -14.91 -4.19
CA THR A 104 10.51 -14.36 -3.24
C THR A 104 11.24 -13.89 -1.99
N GLU A 105 11.04 -12.62 -1.64
CA GLU A 105 11.58 -12.04 -0.41
C GLU A 105 10.45 -11.77 0.56
N ARG A 106 10.72 -12.03 1.84
CA ARG A 106 9.76 -11.80 2.93
C ARG A 106 10.47 -11.14 4.09
N PHE A 107 9.84 -10.13 4.67
CA PHE A 107 10.33 -9.57 5.92
C PHE A 107 9.17 -8.95 6.71
N THR A 108 9.40 -8.80 8.00
CA THR A 108 8.47 -8.14 8.92
C THR A 108 9.08 -6.81 9.34
N ALA A 109 8.26 -5.77 9.35
CA ALA A 109 8.70 -4.41 9.65
C ALA A 109 7.67 -3.70 10.54
N THR A 110 8.01 -2.49 10.96
CA THR A 110 7.10 -1.57 11.63
C THR A 110 6.99 -0.28 10.82
N MET A 111 6.17 0.66 11.27
CA MET A 111 6.04 1.95 10.60
C MET A 111 7.35 2.76 10.57
N ASP A 112 8.29 2.47 11.48
CA ASP A 112 9.60 3.11 11.48
C ASP A 112 10.43 2.71 10.26
N ASP A 113 10.11 1.58 9.63
CA ASP A 113 10.79 1.05 8.45
C ASP A 113 10.08 1.40 7.14
N LEU A 114 9.22 2.40 7.13
CA LEU A 114 8.38 2.74 5.98
C LEU A 114 9.18 2.96 4.69
N GLN A 115 10.38 3.55 4.79
CA GLN A 115 11.27 3.72 3.64
C GLN A 115 11.69 2.35 3.05
N ASN A 116 12.07 1.41 3.90
CA ASN A 116 12.49 0.07 3.46
C ASN A 116 11.31 -0.72 2.86
N ILE A 117 10.12 -0.56 3.42
CA ILE A 117 8.90 -1.16 2.87
C ILE A 117 8.64 -0.62 1.47
N GLY A 118 8.71 0.69 1.31
CA GLY A 118 8.53 1.35 0.00
C GLY A 118 9.58 0.91 -1.01
N ASP A 119 10.83 0.82 -0.61
CA ASP A 119 11.91 0.37 -1.48
C ASP A 119 11.69 -1.08 -1.95
N ALA A 120 11.23 -1.96 -1.07
CA ALA A 120 10.94 -3.34 -1.43
C ALA A 120 9.83 -3.46 -2.48
N VAL A 121 8.79 -2.63 -2.39
CA VAL A 121 7.71 -2.59 -3.39
C VAL A 121 8.22 -2.01 -4.70
N VAL A 122 8.86 -0.85 -4.66
CA VAL A 122 9.32 -0.14 -5.85
C VAL A 122 10.35 -0.95 -6.65
N ASN A 123 11.21 -1.72 -5.98
CA ASN A 123 12.25 -2.50 -6.64
C ASN A 123 11.71 -3.69 -7.43
N VAL A 124 10.47 -4.12 -7.21
CA VAL A 124 9.87 -5.24 -7.95
C VAL A 124 8.75 -4.81 -8.89
N VAL A 125 8.10 -3.73 -8.62
CA VAL A 125 7.03 -3.19 -9.48
C VAL A 125 7.41 -1.81 -9.99
#